data_81a18c866d3c1f8b3bf55de0cc439c07
#
_entry.id   81a18c866d3c1f8b3bf55de0cc439c07
#
_cell.length_a   1.000
_cell.length_b   1.000
_cell.length_c   1.000
_cell.angle_alpha   90.00
_cell.angle_beta   90.00
_cell.angle_gamma   90.00
#
_symmetry.space_group_name_H-M   'P 1'
#
loop_
_entity.id
_entity.type
_entity.pdbx_description
1 polymer ?
#
loop_
_entity_poly.entity_id
_entity_poly.type
_entity_poly.pdbx_seq_one_letter_code
_entity_poly.pdbx_strand_id
1 'polypeptide(L)'
;MTDLLLDATRALLGTLGGLVLALLSIASTRSLGRRLVPNDSRRFELASWAFYLFLAAAIYVVFALREAGWMRLELAGLVGYTALAWFGVRRPRLLALGWLLHAGWDAIVHADAPGTLVPDWYRWACLGYDFVAAVHLARLGAPRR
;
A
#
# COMPACT_ATOMS: atom_id res chain seq x y z
N MET A 1 24.88 18.41 -8.39
CA MET A 1 25.39 17.19 -7.70
C MET A 1 24.81 17.04 -6.30
N THR A 2 24.71 18.11 -5.51
CA THR A 2 24.06 18.12 -4.19
C THR A 2 22.58 17.73 -4.23
N ASP A 3 21.82 18.24 -5.19
CA ASP A 3 20.37 17.96 -5.30
C ASP A 3 20.10 16.50 -5.62
N LEU A 4 20.85 15.90 -6.54
CA LEU A 4 20.74 14.49 -6.88
C LEU A 4 21.01 13.58 -5.67
N LEU A 5 22.00 13.93 -4.83
CA LEU A 5 22.30 13.18 -3.61
C LEU A 5 21.19 13.32 -2.57
N LEU A 6 20.60 14.51 -2.44
CA LEU A 6 19.48 14.74 -1.53
C LEU A 6 18.23 13.97 -1.96
N ASP A 7 17.93 13.94 -3.24
CA ASP A 7 16.78 13.20 -3.77
C ASP A 7 16.97 11.69 -3.63
N ALA A 8 18.15 11.16 -3.92
CA ALA A 8 18.48 9.77 -3.69
C ALA A 8 18.37 9.38 -2.20
N THR A 9 18.79 10.27 -1.30
CA THR A 9 18.69 10.05 0.14
C THR A 9 17.24 10.03 0.61
N ARG A 10 16.39 10.95 0.12
CA ARG A 10 14.95 10.97 0.42
C ARG A 10 14.26 9.72 -0.07
N ALA A 11 14.57 9.28 -1.29
CA ALA A 11 14.05 8.05 -1.87
C ALA A 11 14.42 6.83 -1.02
N LEU A 12 15.69 6.72 -0.65
CA LEU A 12 16.20 5.61 0.18
C LEU A 12 15.52 5.60 1.55
N LEU A 13 15.50 6.72 2.25
CA LEU A 13 14.89 6.84 3.59
C LEU A 13 13.39 6.59 3.54
N GLY A 14 12.68 7.11 2.54
CA GLY A 14 11.27 6.84 2.32
C GLY A 14 11.01 5.34 2.14
N THR A 15 11.72 4.71 1.21
CA THR A 15 11.59 3.27 0.93
C THR A 15 11.87 2.42 2.16
N LEU A 16 12.96 2.69 2.89
CA LEU A 16 13.28 1.98 4.13
C LEU A 16 12.21 2.18 5.20
N GLY A 17 11.69 3.39 5.35
CA GLY A 17 10.57 3.69 6.25
C GLY A 17 9.33 2.88 5.91
N GLY A 18 8.98 2.80 4.62
CA GLY A 18 7.87 1.98 4.14
C GLY A 18 8.06 0.49 4.41
N LEU A 19 9.26 -0.05 4.15
CA LEU A 19 9.63 -1.43 4.47
C LEU A 19 9.43 -1.73 5.96
N VAL A 20 9.95 -0.89 6.84
CA VAL A 20 9.83 -1.06 8.29
C VAL A 20 8.35 -1.01 8.70
N LEU A 21 7.59 -0.05 8.20
CA LEU A 21 6.17 0.06 8.50
C LEU A 21 5.39 -1.19 8.06
N ALA A 22 5.68 -1.74 6.88
CA ALA A 22 5.06 -2.97 6.40
C ALA A 22 5.39 -4.17 7.31
N LEU A 23 6.65 -4.31 7.74
CA LEU A 23 7.04 -5.37 8.68
C LEU A 23 6.34 -5.23 10.04
N LEU A 24 6.20 -4.01 10.55
CA LEU A 24 5.42 -3.72 11.75
C LEU A 24 3.94 -4.05 11.56
N SER A 25 3.37 -3.75 10.39
CA SER A 25 1.99 -4.10 10.04
C SER A 25 1.78 -5.61 10.00
N ILE A 26 2.73 -6.38 9.45
CA ILE A 26 2.70 -7.85 9.47
C ILE A 26 2.73 -8.36 10.92
N ALA A 27 3.65 -7.87 11.73
CA ALA A 27 3.79 -8.30 13.11
C ALA A 27 2.54 -7.97 13.95
N SER A 28 2.00 -6.76 13.78
CA SER A 28 0.82 -6.30 14.53
C SER A 28 -0.45 -7.04 14.11
N THR A 29 -0.74 -7.18 12.82
CA THR A 29 -1.92 -7.91 12.34
C THR A 29 -1.93 -9.36 12.77
N ARG A 30 -0.77 -10.03 12.72
CA ARG A 30 -0.63 -11.41 13.19
C ARG A 30 -0.79 -11.51 14.72
N SER A 31 -0.18 -10.59 15.46
CA SER A 31 -0.27 -10.59 16.93
C SER A 31 -1.71 -10.33 17.38
N LEU A 32 -2.35 -9.29 16.82
CA LEU A 32 -3.73 -8.95 17.12
C LEU A 32 -4.70 -10.05 16.71
N GLY A 33 -4.53 -10.63 15.51
CA GLY A 33 -5.35 -11.73 15.04
C GLY A 33 -5.31 -12.94 15.98
N ARG A 34 -4.11 -13.32 16.43
CA ARG A 34 -3.95 -14.42 17.40
C ARG A 34 -4.57 -14.13 18.76
N ARG A 35 -4.57 -12.87 19.21
CA ARG A 35 -5.11 -12.46 20.50
C ARG A 35 -6.62 -12.27 20.48
N LEU A 36 -7.15 -11.61 19.44
CA LEU A 36 -8.54 -11.18 19.38
C LEU A 36 -9.45 -12.23 18.74
N VAL A 37 -8.93 -12.97 17.75
CA VAL A 37 -9.70 -13.93 16.93
C VAL A 37 -8.87 -15.19 16.64
N PRO A 38 -8.47 -15.94 17.66
CA PRO A 38 -7.51 -17.06 17.51
C PRO A 38 -7.95 -18.09 16.49
N ASN A 39 -9.24 -18.38 16.38
CA ASN A 39 -9.81 -19.36 15.46
C ASN A 39 -9.86 -18.86 14.00
N ASP A 40 -9.81 -17.54 13.79
CA ASP A 40 -9.96 -16.89 12.48
C ASP A 40 -8.81 -15.88 12.20
N SER A 41 -7.66 -16.06 12.85
CA SER A 41 -6.53 -15.11 12.79
C SER A 41 -6.06 -14.81 11.37
N ARG A 42 -6.10 -15.81 10.47
CA ARG A 42 -5.77 -15.63 9.05
C ARG A 42 -6.78 -14.73 8.33
N ARG A 43 -8.06 -14.90 8.61
CA ARG A 43 -9.12 -14.07 8.01
C ARG A 43 -9.03 -12.64 8.51
N PHE A 44 -8.73 -12.46 9.80
CA PHE A 44 -8.45 -11.15 10.38
C PHE A 44 -7.26 -10.46 9.69
N GLU A 45 -6.16 -11.19 9.50
CA GLU A 45 -4.98 -10.66 8.80
C GLU A 45 -5.33 -10.21 7.37
N LEU A 46 -6.05 -11.02 6.59
CA LEU A 46 -6.46 -10.66 5.23
C LEU A 46 -7.43 -9.47 5.21
N ALA A 47 -8.37 -9.39 6.14
CA ALA A 47 -9.28 -8.26 6.26
C ALA A 47 -8.54 -6.96 6.61
N SER A 48 -7.53 -7.03 7.48
CA SER A 48 -6.67 -5.89 7.82
C SER A 48 -5.89 -5.40 6.60
N TRP A 49 -5.31 -6.30 5.81
CA TRP A 49 -4.59 -5.94 4.59
C TRP A 49 -5.51 -5.37 3.50
N ALA A 50 -6.75 -5.86 3.40
CA ALA A 50 -7.76 -5.29 2.51
C ALA A 50 -8.16 -3.87 2.95
N PHE A 51 -8.33 -3.67 4.26
CA PHE A 51 -8.61 -2.35 4.82
C PHE A 51 -7.45 -1.37 4.60
N TYR A 52 -6.20 -1.81 4.77
CA TYR A 52 -5.04 -0.96 4.52
C TYR A 52 -4.91 -0.56 3.04
N LEU A 53 -5.24 -1.46 2.11
CA LEU A 53 -5.26 -1.14 0.67
C LEU A 53 -6.33 -0.08 0.35
N PHE A 54 -7.52 -0.21 0.92
CA PHE A 54 -8.56 0.81 0.82
C PHE A 54 -8.08 2.14 1.41
N LEU A 55 -7.46 2.11 2.60
CA LEU A 55 -6.97 3.31 3.28
C LEU A 55 -5.87 3.99 2.47
N ALA A 56 -4.94 3.24 1.90
CA ALA A 56 -3.88 3.78 1.04
C ALA A 56 -4.48 4.56 -0.14
N ALA A 57 -5.44 3.99 -0.86
CA ALA A 57 -6.12 4.68 -1.94
C ALA A 57 -6.94 5.89 -1.46
N ALA A 58 -7.57 5.81 -0.29
CA ALA A 58 -8.34 6.93 0.27
C ALA A 58 -7.45 8.12 0.63
N ILE A 59 -6.22 7.91 1.07
CA ILE A 59 -5.26 8.97 1.36
C ILE A 59 -4.96 9.80 0.10
N TYR A 60 -4.87 9.20 -1.08
CA TYR A 60 -4.65 9.93 -2.33
C TYR A 60 -5.84 10.82 -2.70
N VAL A 61 -7.06 10.39 -2.42
CA VAL A 61 -8.25 11.25 -2.57
C VAL A 61 -8.16 12.47 -1.63
N VAL A 62 -7.66 12.29 -0.41
CA VAL A 62 -7.44 13.42 0.51
C VAL A 62 -6.37 14.38 -0.02
N PHE A 63 -5.30 13.86 -0.62
CA PHE A 63 -4.29 14.70 -1.27
C PHE A 63 -4.89 15.48 -2.46
N ALA A 64 -5.74 14.84 -3.26
CA ALA A 64 -6.40 15.46 -4.41
C ALA A 64 -7.38 16.59 -4.05
N LEU A 65 -7.77 16.75 -2.77
CA LEU A 65 -8.50 17.94 -2.31
C LEU A 65 -7.72 19.25 -2.51
N ARG A 66 -6.40 19.16 -2.58
CA ARG A 66 -5.51 20.33 -2.83
C ARG A 66 -5.27 20.58 -4.31
N GLU A 67 -5.48 19.54 -5.15
CA GLU A 67 -5.18 19.54 -6.58
C GLU A 67 -6.38 18.99 -7.37
N ALA A 68 -7.40 19.82 -7.54
CA ALA A 68 -8.71 19.41 -8.09
C ALA A 68 -8.62 18.67 -9.44
N GLY A 69 -7.59 18.94 -10.24
CA GLY A 69 -7.35 18.24 -11.52
C GLY A 69 -7.14 16.74 -11.36
N TRP A 70 -6.66 16.28 -10.21
CA TRP A 70 -6.38 14.87 -9.91
C TRP A 70 -7.57 14.12 -9.30
N MET A 71 -8.56 14.85 -8.78
CA MET A 71 -9.68 14.26 -8.03
C MET A 71 -10.39 13.10 -8.76
N ARG A 72 -10.65 13.25 -10.06
CA ARG A 72 -11.36 12.20 -10.82
C ARG A 72 -10.53 10.93 -10.94
N LEU A 73 -9.22 11.07 -11.12
CA LEU A 73 -8.30 9.97 -11.26
C LEU A 73 -8.16 9.22 -9.92
N GLU A 74 -8.01 9.96 -8.81
CA GLU A 74 -7.89 9.36 -7.48
C GLU A 74 -9.20 8.70 -7.02
N LEU A 75 -10.35 9.25 -7.37
CA LEU A 75 -11.65 8.59 -7.11
C LEU A 75 -11.79 7.29 -7.93
N ALA A 76 -11.34 7.27 -9.19
CA ALA A 76 -11.32 6.04 -9.98
C ALA A 76 -10.36 5.00 -9.37
N GLY A 77 -9.18 5.42 -8.93
CA GLY A 77 -8.25 4.59 -8.16
C GLY A 77 -8.88 4.02 -6.90
N LEU A 78 -9.51 4.87 -6.08
CA LEU A 78 -10.20 4.44 -4.86
C LEU A 78 -11.26 3.37 -5.15
N VAL A 79 -12.10 3.55 -6.18
CA VAL A 79 -13.11 2.54 -6.56
C VAL A 79 -12.44 1.23 -6.96
N GLY A 80 -11.40 1.27 -7.81
CA GLY A 80 -10.67 0.09 -8.26
C GLY A 80 -10.01 -0.66 -7.10
N TYR A 81 -9.30 0.04 -6.22
CA TYR A 81 -8.62 -0.57 -5.06
C TYR A 81 -9.62 -1.07 -4.00
N THR A 82 -10.75 -0.39 -3.82
CA THR A 82 -11.85 -0.89 -2.97
C THR A 82 -12.40 -2.20 -3.50
N ALA A 83 -12.61 -2.31 -4.81
CA ALA A 83 -13.05 -3.55 -5.42
C ALA A 83 -11.99 -4.66 -5.24
N LEU A 84 -10.71 -4.37 -5.49
CA LEU A 84 -9.62 -5.33 -5.26
C LEU A 84 -9.53 -5.76 -3.79
N ALA A 85 -9.69 -4.84 -2.84
CA ALA A 85 -9.73 -5.14 -1.42
C ALA A 85 -10.91 -6.05 -1.06
N TRP A 86 -12.11 -5.72 -1.53
CA TRP A 86 -13.32 -6.49 -1.27
C TRP A 86 -13.24 -7.93 -1.80
N PHE A 87 -12.87 -8.10 -3.06
CA PHE A 87 -12.74 -9.44 -3.65
C PHE A 87 -11.48 -10.17 -3.17
N GLY A 88 -10.44 -9.42 -2.81
CA GLY A 88 -9.16 -9.93 -2.35
C GLY A 88 -9.17 -10.48 -0.92
N VAL A 89 -10.10 -10.05 -0.06
CA VAL A 89 -10.18 -10.49 1.35
C VAL A 89 -10.25 -12.02 1.51
N ARG A 90 -10.78 -12.72 0.51
CA ARG A 90 -10.84 -14.18 0.47
C ARG A 90 -9.84 -14.82 -0.49
N ARG A 91 -9.07 -14.01 -1.21
CA ARG A 91 -8.13 -14.41 -2.26
C ARG A 91 -6.80 -13.70 -2.08
N PRO A 92 -5.89 -14.22 -1.24
CA PRO A 92 -4.64 -13.54 -0.90
C PRO A 92 -3.81 -13.10 -2.11
N ARG A 93 -3.82 -13.89 -3.20
CA ARG A 93 -3.11 -13.54 -4.44
C ARG A 93 -3.72 -12.34 -5.15
N LEU A 94 -5.05 -12.19 -5.12
CA LEU A 94 -5.72 -11.02 -5.69
C LEU A 94 -5.43 -9.78 -4.85
N LEU A 95 -5.39 -9.93 -3.53
CA LEU A 95 -4.99 -8.84 -2.64
C LEU A 95 -3.53 -8.45 -2.82
N ALA A 96 -2.63 -9.44 -3.02
CA ALA A 96 -1.24 -9.18 -3.38
C ALA A 96 -1.11 -8.41 -4.70
N LEU A 97 -1.92 -8.76 -5.70
CA LEU A 97 -1.98 -8.02 -6.97
C LEU A 97 -2.46 -6.58 -6.74
N GLY A 98 -3.45 -6.37 -5.87
CA GLY A 98 -3.92 -5.03 -5.51
C GLY A 98 -2.79 -4.14 -4.97
N TRP A 99 -1.99 -4.66 -4.07
CA TRP A 99 -0.82 -3.96 -3.52
C TRP A 99 0.27 -3.71 -4.56
N LEU A 100 0.52 -4.66 -5.45
CA LEU A 100 1.48 -4.49 -6.54
C LEU A 100 1.02 -3.41 -7.54
N LEU A 101 -0.28 -3.39 -7.85
CA LEU A 101 -0.87 -2.35 -8.70
C LEU A 101 -0.83 -0.97 -8.05
N HIS A 102 -0.99 -0.90 -6.70
CA HIS A 102 -0.86 0.36 -5.96
C HIS A 102 0.58 0.88 -6.02
N ALA A 103 1.59 0.03 -5.85
CA ALA A 103 2.98 0.39 -6.09
C ALA A 103 3.21 0.91 -7.51
N GLY A 104 2.60 0.27 -8.52
CA GLY A 104 2.63 0.71 -9.91
C GLY A 104 1.93 2.07 -10.12
N TRP A 105 0.85 2.33 -9.39
CA TRP A 105 0.16 3.62 -9.41
C TRP A 105 1.09 4.74 -8.96
N ASP A 106 1.79 4.55 -7.86
CA ASP A 106 2.76 5.52 -7.34
C ASP A 106 3.94 5.74 -8.28
N ALA A 107 4.43 4.67 -8.89
CA ALA A 107 5.61 4.74 -9.75
C ALA A 107 5.31 5.29 -11.16
N ILE A 108 4.09 5.12 -11.67
CA ILE A 108 3.73 5.44 -13.06
C ILE A 108 2.78 6.62 -13.11
N VAL A 109 1.66 6.56 -12.38
CA VAL A 109 0.61 7.59 -12.45
C VAL A 109 1.06 8.85 -11.73
N HIS A 110 1.76 8.71 -10.59
CA HIS A 110 2.29 9.83 -9.84
C HIS A 110 3.73 10.19 -10.18
N ALA A 111 4.33 9.59 -11.24
CA ALA A 111 5.70 9.90 -11.63
C ALA A 111 5.94 11.40 -11.83
N ASP A 112 5.01 12.05 -12.53
CA ASP A 112 5.03 13.48 -12.86
C ASP A 112 4.04 14.30 -12.03
N ALA A 113 3.50 13.73 -10.93
CA ALA A 113 2.58 14.45 -10.07
C ALA A 113 3.30 15.61 -9.35
N PRO A 114 2.66 16.77 -9.20
CA PRO A 114 3.26 17.88 -8.47
C PRO A 114 3.50 17.48 -7.00
N GLY A 115 4.61 17.92 -6.42
CA GLY A 115 4.94 17.66 -5.02
C GLY A 115 3.93 18.24 -4.02
N THR A 116 3.06 19.16 -4.47
CA THR A 116 1.90 19.66 -3.75
C THR A 116 0.77 18.63 -3.63
N LEU A 117 0.65 17.72 -4.60
CA LEU A 117 -0.28 16.61 -4.55
C LEU A 117 0.26 15.52 -3.61
N VAL A 118 1.41 14.93 -3.97
CA VAL A 118 1.99 13.82 -3.22
C VAL A 118 3.44 14.15 -2.87
N PRO A 119 3.79 14.24 -1.58
CA PRO A 119 5.19 14.44 -1.18
C PRO A 119 6.09 13.30 -1.69
N ASP A 120 7.27 13.63 -2.21
CA ASP A 120 8.19 12.64 -2.79
C ASP A 120 8.55 11.51 -1.83
N TRP A 121 8.85 11.85 -0.57
CA TRP A 121 9.15 10.84 0.45
C TRP A 121 8.00 9.85 0.66
N TYR A 122 6.74 10.31 0.50
CA TYR A 122 5.56 9.47 0.70
C TYR A 122 5.42 8.43 -0.41
N ARG A 123 5.63 8.82 -1.68
CA ARG A 123 5.64 7.87 -2.82
C ARG A 123 6.66 6.76 -2.61
N TRP A 124 7.87 7.11 -2.19
CA TRP A 124 8.91 6.13 -1.90
C TRP A 124 8.57 5.23 -0.72
N ALA A 125 7.94 5.78 0.32
CA ALA A 125 7.46 5.00 1.46
C ALA A 125 6.35 4.02 1.05
N CYS A 126 5.38 4.45 0.24
CA CYS A 126 4.35 3.57 -0.31
C CYS A 126 4.98 2.46 -1.14
N LEU A 127 5.92 2.77 -2.05
CA LEU A 127 6.58 1.77 -2.87
C LEU A 127 7.23 0.66 -2.01
N GLY A 128 7.96 1.03 -0.97
CA GLY A 128 8.57 0.09 -0.03
C GLY A 128 7.54 -0.75 0.74
N TYR A 129 6.49 -0.10 1.23
CA TYR A 129 5.39 -0.74 1.95
C TYR A 129 4.64 -1.74 1.07
N ASP A 130 4.21 -1.31 -0.10
CA ASP A 130 3.38 -2.07 -1.04
C ASP A 130 4.09 -3.32 -1.54
N PHE A 131 5.37 -3.21 -1.84
CA PHE A 131 6.17 -4.35 -2.27
C PHE A 131 6.23 -5.44 -1.19
N VAL A 132 6.48 -5.07 0.07
CA VAL A 132 6.49 -6.03 1.19
C VAL A 132 5.10 -6.62 1.40
N ALA A 133 4.04 -5.81 1.36
CA ALA A 133 2.66 -6.26 1.48
C ALA A 133 2.31 -7.28 0.38
N ALA A 134 2.65 -6.96 -0.87
CA ALA A 134 2.41 -7.85 -2.00
C ALA A 134 3.13 -9.21 -1.86
N VAL A 135 4.43 -9.19 -1.53
CA VAL A 135 5.22 -10.40 -1.31
C VAL A 135 4.68 -11.22 -0.14
N HIS A 136 4.33 -10.57 0.96
CA HIS A 136 3.75 -11.22 2.13
C HIS A 136 2.44 -11.95 1.79
N LEU A 137 1.51 -11.27 1.13
CA LEU A 137 0.21 -11.82 0.75
C LEU A 137 0.33 -12.91 -0.34
N ALA A 138 1.26 -12.77 -1.27
CA ALA A 138 1.54 -13.82 -2.25
C ALA A 138 2.00 -15.12 -1.56
N ARG A 139 2.87 -15.01 -0.55
CA ARG A 139 3.31 -16.15 0.27
C ARG A 139 2.16 -16.78 1.08
N LEU A 140 1.25 -15.96 1.62
CA LEU A 140 0.04 -16.46 2.29
C LEU A 140 -0.89 -17.21 1.34
N GLY A 141 -0.89 -16.86 0.05
CA GLY A 141 -1.67 -17.49 -1.00
C GLY A 141 -1.01 -18.74 -1.62
N ALA A 142 0.22 -19.07 -1.25
CA ALA A 142 0.91 -20.25 -1.76
C ALA A 142 0.30 -21.53 -1.21
N PRO A 143 0.23 -22.62 -2.01
CA PRO A 143 -0.15 -23.94 -1.52
C PRO A 143 0.79 -24.37 -0.40
N ARG A 144 0.26 -24.86 0.70
CA ARG A 144 1.08 -25.53 1.73
C ARG A 144 1.54 -26.88 1.14
N ARG A 145 2.84 -26.99 0.94
CA ARG A 145 3.48 -28.28 0.62
C ARG A 145 3.55 -29.15 1.85
#